data_dda1900aeea681bc81545de85ba6013f
#
_entry.id   dda1900aeea681bc81545de85ba6013f
#
_cell.length_a   1.000
_cell.length_b   1.000
_cell.length_c   1.000
_cell.angle_alpha   90.00
_cell.angle_beta   90.00
_cell.angle_gamma   90.00
#
_symmetry.space_group_name_H-M   'P 1'
#
loop_
_entity.id
_entity.type
_entity.pdbx_description
1 polymer ?
#
loop_
_entity_poly.entity_id
_entity_poly.type
_entity_poly.pdbx_seq_one_letter_code
_entity_poly.pdbx_strand_id
1 'polypeptide(L)'
;RNKRSIEDHFDKAYELETELELRQKDKLLAHVRDILPSNITCLYIRQTEALGLGHAVLCAQAAVGDEPFAVILADDLIDAPQGALKQMVDVYNQSGNSVLGVETVDPSQTGSYGIVEVEQLKNYQRIINIVEKPKPEEAPSNLAVVGRYILTPRIFDLLTNLPRGAGGEIQLTDGIARLLDHEFVLAHAFDGKRYDCGSKLGY
;
A
#
# COMPACT_ATOMS: atom_id res chain seq x y z
N ARG A 1 -13.20 -12.07 -5.33
CA ARG A 1 -13.54 -13.47 -5.68
C ARG A 1 -12.75 -13.84 -6.93
N ASN A 2 -12.10 -15.01 -6.97
CA ASN A 2 -11.29 -15.54 -8.09
C ASN A 2 -9.97 -14.80 -8.37
N LYS A 3 -9.13 -14.60 -7.34
CA LYS A 3 -7.75 -14.11 -7.54
C LYS A 3 -6.72 -15.24 -7.45
N ARG A 4 -7.13 -16.50 -7.69
CA ARG A 4 -6.23 -17.67 -7.73
C ARG A 4 -5.07 -17.50 -8.72
N SER A 5 -5.31 -16.80 -9.83
CA SER A 5 -4.26 -16.52 -10.81
C SER A 5 -3.08 -15.72 -10.24
N ILE A 6 -3.29 -14.95 -9.16
CA ILE A 6 -2.20 -14.25 -8.47
C ILE A 6 -1.43 -15.24 -7.59
N GLU A 7 -2.16 -16.12 -6.87
CA GLU A 7 -1.57 -17.19 -6.07
C GLU A 7 -0.76 -18.11 -6.98
N ASP A 8 -1.39 -18.62 -8.06
CA ASP A 8 -0.75 -19.48 -9.06
C ASP A 8 0.49 -18.86 -9.72
N HIS A 9 0.51 -17.52 -9.88
CA HIS A 9 1.63 -16.80 -10.50
C HIS A 9 2.90 -16.84 -9.62
N PHE A 10 2.75 -16.83 -8.31
CA PHE A 10 3.86 -16.86 -7.36
C PHE A 10 4.17 -18.28 -6.85
N ASP A 11 3.34 -19.25 -7.19
CA ASP A 11 3.60 -20.65 -6.87
C ASP A 11 4.58 -21.27 -7.88
N LYS A 12 5.22 -22.36 -7.47
CA LYS A 12 6.16 -23.07 -8.31
C LYS A 12 5.45 -23.79 -9.47
N ALA A 13 5.76 -23.41 -10.69
CA ALA A 13 5.18 -23.99 -11.92
C ALA A 13 5.96 -25.23 -12.38
N TYR A 14 5.88 -26.33 -11.66
CA TYR A 14 6.68 -27.55 -11.92
C TYR A 14 6.61 -28.06 -13.36
N GLU A 15 5.41 -28.09 -13.96
CA GLU A 15 5.23 -28.58 -15.33
C GLU A 15 5.93 -27.67 -16.33
N LEU A 16 5.76 -26.36 -16.21
CA LEU A 16 6.39 -25.37 -17.08
C LEU A 16 7.92 -25.39 -16.92
N GLU A 17 8.40 -25.42 -15.69
CA GLU A 17 9.85 -25.47 -15.42
C GLU A 17 10.48 -26.72 -16.03
N THR A 18 9.87 -27.89 -15.84
CA THR A 18 10.34 -29.16 -16.41
C THR A 18 10.37 -29.14 -17.94
N GLU A 19 9.32 -28.59 -18.57
CA GLU A 19 9.25 -28.47 -20.04
C GLU A 19 10.34 -27.52 -20.59
N LEU A 20 10.57 -26.39 -19.90
CA LEU A 20 11.64 -25.46 -20.29
C LEU A 20 13.03 -26.05 -20.13
N GLU A 21 13.24 -26.85 -19.08
CA GLU A 21 14.50 -27.55 -18.81
C GLU A 21 14.76 -28.63 -19.88
N LEU A 22 13.78 -29.47 -20.20
CA LEU A 22 13.85 -30.48 -21.26
C LEU A 22 14.14 -29.86 -22.63
N ARG A 23 13.62 -28.68 -22.92
CA ARG A 23 13.86 -27.93 -24.17
C ARG A 23 15.11 -27.06 -24.13
N GLN A 24 15.91 -27.12 -23.07
CA GLN A 24 17.13 -26.30 -22.91
C GLN A 24 16.88 -24.78 -23.06
N LYS A 25 15.72 -24.31 -22.61
CA LYS A 25 15.35 -22.88 -22.65
C LYS A 25 15.76 -22.16 -21.37
N ASP A 26 17.05 -22.17 -21.07
CA ASP A 26 17.63 -21.71 -19.78
C ASP A 26 17.24 -20.28 -19.42
N LYS A 27 17.19 -19.36 -20.39
CA LYS A 27 16.82 -17.96 -20.15
C LYS A 27 15.36 -17.83 -19.70
N LEU A 28 14.43 -18.57 -20.32
CA LEU A 28 13.03 -18.55 -19.94
C LEU A 28 12.83 -19.26 -18.59
N LEU A 29 13.55 -20.34 -18.35
CA LEU A 29 13.54 -21.05 -17.07
C LEU A 29 14.00 -20.12 -15.92
N ALA A 30 15.08 -19.38 -16.13
CA ALA A 30 15.55 -18.38 -15.17
C ALA A 30 14.46 -17.32 -14.88
N HIS A 31 13.83 -16.76 -15.92
CA HIS A 31 12.76 -15.79 -15.72
C HIS A 31 11.58 -16.36 -14.90
N VAL A 32 11.19 -17.61 -15.11
CA VAL A 32 10.11 -18.24 -14.34
C VAL A 32 10.53 -18.46 -12.88
N ARG A 33 11.76 -18.92 -12.65
CA ARG A 33 12.28 -19.17 -11.29
C ARG A 33 12.55 -17.89 -10.51
N ASP A 34 12.84 -16.78 -11.20
CA ASP A 34 13.16 -15.48 -10.58
C ASP A 34 11.91 -14.62 -10.34
N ILE A 35 10.70 -15.10 -10.65
CA ILE A 35 9.44 -14.37 -10.34
C ILE A 35 9.37 -14.10 -8.83
N LEU A 36 9.69 -15.10 -8.01
CA LEU A 36 9.76 -14.95 -6.56
C LEU A 36 11.21 -15.21 -6.10
N PRO A 37 11.92 -14.19 -5.59
CA PRO A 37 13.25 -14.38 -5.02
C PRO A 37 13.26 -15.41 -3.90
N SER A 38 14.30 -16.22 -3.81
CA SER A 38 14.40 -17.35 -2.86
C SER A 38 14.34 -16.97 -1.37
N ASN A 39 14.56 -15.70 -1.06
CA ASN A 39 14.48 -15.14 0.29
C ASN A 39 13.11 -14.53 0.62
N ILE A 40 12.13 -14.66 -0.29
CA ILE A 40 10.76 -14.17 -0.09
C ILE A 40 9.81 -15.36 0.06
N THR A 41 8.89 -15.27 1.00
CA THR A 41 7.80 -16.22 1.20
C THR A 41 6.46 -15.50 1.02
N CYS A 42 5.58 -16.06 0.19
CA CYS A 42 4.23 -15.56 0.02
C CYS A 42 3.27 -16.26 1.00
N LEU A 43 2.47 -15.47 1.71
CA LEU A 43 1.37 -15.92 2.54
C LEU A 43 0.07 -15.35 1.97
N TYR A 44 -0.90 -16.22 1.70
CA TYR A 44 -2.19 -15.83 1.14
C TYR A 44 -3.24 -15.77 2.23
N ILE A 45 -3.66 -14.56 2.57
CA ILE A 45 -4.65 -14.31 3.63
C ILE A 45 -5.97 -13.88 2.98
N ARG A 46 -7.02 -14.62 3.30
CA ARG A 46 -8.34 -14.35 2.72
C ARG A 46 -9.11 -13.36 3.56
N GLN A 47 -9.48 -12.25 2.95
CA GLN A 47 -10.56 -11.40 3.46
C GLN A 47 -11.91 -12.06 3.13
N THR A 48 -12.61 -12.59 4.12
CA THR A 48 -13.86 -13.36 3.91
C THR A 48 -15.05 -12.47 3.56
N GLU A 49 -15.07 -11.25 4.09
CA GLU A 49 -16.09 -10.23 3.84
C GLU A 49 -15.44 -8.99 3.23
N ALA A 50 -16.09 -8.36 2.25
CA ALA A 50 -15.61 -7.15 1.60
C ALA A 50 -15.93 -5.93 2.47
N LEU A 51 -15.17 -5.72 3.53
CA LEU A 51 -15.38 -4.66 4.52
C LEU A 51 -14.36 -3.51 4.40
N GLY A 52 -13.79 -3.30 3.22
CA GLY A 52 -12.86 -2.21 2.93
C GLY A 52 -11.39 -2.53 3.17
N LEU A 53 -10.53 -1.54 2.88
CA LEU A 53 -9.07 -1.68 2.91
C LEU A 53 -8.55 -1.84 4.36
N GLY A 54 -9.09 -1.10 5.31
CA GLY A 54 -8.71 -1.23 6.72
C GLY A 54 -8.96 -2.65 7.25
N HIS A 55 -10.08 -3.27 6.88
CA HIS A 55 -10.35 -4.67 7.23
C HIS A 55 -9.40 -5.63 6.54
N ALA A 56 -9.02 -5.38 5.28
CA ALA A 56 -8.03 -6.22 4.59
C ALA A 56 -6.67 -6.18 5.30
N VAL A 57 -6.23 -5.00 5.74
CA VAL A 57 -5.01 -4.81 6.55
C VAL A 57 -5.15 -5.54 7.89
N LEU A 58 -6.29 -5.40 8.58
CA LEU A 58 -6.55 -6.07 9.86
C LEU A 58 -6.48 -7.60 9.74
N CYS A 59 -6.94 -8.18 8.62
CA CYS A 59 -6.82 -9.63 8.37
C CYS A 59 -5.36 -10.11 8.34
N ALA A 60 -4.39 -9.25 8.07
CA ALA A 60 -2.98 -9.60 8.04
C ALA A 60 -2.31 -9.58 9.43
N GLN A 61 -2.97 -9.09 10.48
CA GLN A 61 -2.39 -8.91 11.83
C GLN A 61 -1.70 -10.17 12.35
N ALA A 62 -2.33 -11.34 12.23
CA ALA A 62 -1.75 -12.59 12.73
C ALA A 62 -0.46 -13.01 12.03
N ALA A 63 -0.24 -12.58 10.79
CA ALA A 63 0.97 -12.86 10.04
C ALA A 63 2.05 -11.79 10.24
N VAL A 64 1.65 -10.55 10.46
CA VAL A 64 2.56 -9.41 10.68
C VAL A 64 3.07 -9.38 12.13
N GLY A 65 2.22 -9.69 13.10
CA GLY A 65 2.56 -9.56 14.52
C GLY A 65 2.77 -8.11 14.94
N ASP A 66 3.78 -7.89 15.79
CA ASP A 66 4.11 -6.59 16.38
C ASP A 66 5.23 -5.86 15.60
N GLU A 67 5.42 -6.17 14.31
CA GLU A 67 6.45 -5.56 13.49
C GLU A 67 5.89 -4.44 12.62
N PRO A 68 6.67 -3.41 12.31
CA PRO A 68 6.33 -2.44 11.26
C PRO A 68 6.23 -3.14 9.91
N PHE A 69 5.28 -2.73 9.08
CA PHE A 69 5.01 -3.39 7.81
C PHE A 69 4.64 -2.41 6.71
N ALA A 70 4.82 -2.84 5.48
CA ALA A 70 4.41 -2.08 4.30
C ALA A 70 3.07 -2.59 3.76
N VAL A 71 2.23 -1.66 3.32
CA VAL A 71 1.04 -1.94 2.51
C VAL A 71 1.28 -1.43 1.10
N ILE A 72 1.06 -2.30 0.11
CA ILE A 72 1.22 -2.00 -1.31
C ILE A 72 -0.09 -2.35 -2.00
N LEU A 73 -0.76 -1.36 -2.57
CA LEU A 73 -1.93 -1.59 -3.40
C LEU A 73 -1.48 -2.00 -4.81
N ALA A 74 -2.07 -3.08 -5.32
CA ALA A 74 -1.62 -3.70 -6.57
C ALA A 74 -2.00 -2.90 -7.83
N ASP A 75 -2.93 -1.95 -7.71
CA ASP A 75 -3.40 -1.09 -8.78
C ASP A 75 -2.63 0.24 -8.90
N ASP A 76 -1.69 0.49 -8.01
CA ASP A 76 -0.76 1.62 -8.10
C ASP A 76 0.62 1.15 -8.58
N LEU A 77 0.97 1.42 -9.83
CA LEU A 77 2.31 1.22 -10.36
C LEU A 77 3.10 2.52 -10.24
N ILE A 78 4.31 2.45 -9.67
CA ILE A 78 5.21 3.60 -9.58
C ILE A 78 6.53 3.24 -10.26
N ASP A 79 6.83 3.95 -11.34
CA ASP A 79 8.09 3.84 -12.08
C ASP A 79 9.08 4.89 -11.56
N ALA A 80 10.19 4.43 -11.03
CA ALA A 80 11.20 5.27 -10.39
C ALA A 80 12.58 4.60 -10.45
N PRO A 81 13.69 5.37 -10.55
CA PRO A 81 15.05 4.83 -10.50
C PRO A 81 15.33 4.07 -9.17
N GLN A 82 14.86 4.60 -8.06
CA GLN A 82 14.79 3.94 -6.77
C GLN A 82 13.33 3.70 -6.43
N GLY A 83 12.91 2.44 -6.30
CA GLY A 83 11.52 2.09 -6.03
C GLY A 83 10.93 2.91 -4.88
N ALA A 84 9.70 3.42 -5.04
CA ALA A 84 9.06 4.31 -4.08
C ALA A 84 9.01 3.73 -2.65
N LEU A 85 8.73 2.43 -2.52
CA LEU A 85 8.76 1.78 -1.21
C LEU A 85 10.15 1.83 -0.56
N LYS A 86 11.23 1.68 -1.34
CA LYS A 86 12.59 1.79 -0.81
C LYS A 86 12.87 3.19 -0.29
N GLN A 87 12.42 4.24 -1.00
CA GLN A 87 12.54 5.62 -0.54
C GLN A 87 11.81 5.80 0.81
N MET A 88 10.60 5.26 0.94
CA MET A 88 9.79 5.31 2.17
C MET A 88 10.43 4.53 3.33
N VAL A 89 11.04 3.37 3.04
CA VAL A 89 11.79 2.58 4.04
C VAL A 89 12.99 3.38 4.56
N ASP A 90 13.67 4.13 3.71
CA ASP A 90 14.78 4.98 4.14
C ASP A 90 14.30 6.09 5.08
N VAL A 91 13.14 6.70 4.81
CA VAL A 91 12.49 7.67 5.70
C VAL A 91 12.11 7.02 7.04
N TYR A 92 11.47 5.83 6.97
CA TYR A 92 11.11 5.08 8.17
C TYR A 92 12.33 4.74 9.04
N ASN A 93 13.38 4.22 8.44
CA ASN A 93 14.61 3.85 9.17
C ASN A 93 15.30 5.04 9.84
N GLN A 94 15.14 6.25 9.31
CA GLN A 94 15.69 7.48 9.89
C GLN A 94 14.79 8.07 10.98
N SER A 95 13.48 7.91 10.86
CA SER A 95 12.51 8.60 11.71
C SER A 95 11.84 7.70 12.75
N GLY A 96 11.71 6.40 12.47
CA GLY A 96 10.95 5.44 13.29
C GLY A 96 9.43 5.66 13.25
N ASN A 97 8.92 6.49 12.32
CA ASN A 97 7.51 6.87 12.25
C ASN A 97 6.83 6.25 11.03
N SER A 98 5.51 6.01 11.13
CA SER A 98 4.69 5.63 9.98
C SER A 98 4.86 6.60 8.82
N VAL A 99 4.88 6.09 7.57
CA VAL A 99 5.10 6.89 6.35
C VAL A 99 4.01 6.58 5.33
N LEU A 100 3.37 7.61 4.80
CA LEU A 100 2.43 7.50 3.68
C LEU A 100 3.06 8.05 2.41
N GLY A 101 2.98 7.29 1.32
CA GLY A 101 3.31 7.79 -0.01
C GLY A 101 2.25 8.77 -0.48
N VAL A 102 2.66 9.95 -0.93
CA VAL A 102 1.75 11.01 -1.35
C VAL A 102 2.13 11.59 -2.71
N GLU A 103 1.14 12.11 -3.42
CA GLU A 103 1.28 12.79 -4.70
C GLU A 103 0.34 14.00 -4.76
N THR A 104 0.78 15.07 -5.40
CA THR A 104 -0.11 16.21 -5.68
C THR A 104 -1.01 15.89 -6.86
N VAL A 105 -2.33 15.93 -6.65
CA VAL A 105 -3.35 15.67 -7.68
C VAL A 105 -4.07 16.94 -8.09
N ASP A 106 -4.79 16.89 -9.22
CA ASP A 106 -5.71 17.96 -9.60
C ASP A 106 -6.80 18.08 -8.52
N PRO A 107 -7.16 19.31 -8.08
CA PRO A 107 -8.21 19.53 -7.08
C PRO A 107 -9.54 18.82 -7.38
N SER A 108 -9.91 18.66 -8.65
CA SER A 108 -11.12 17.94 -9.06
C SER A 108 -11.06 16.44 -8.76
N GLN A 109 -9.88 15.88 -8.51
CA GLN A 109 -9.66 14.45 -8.26
C GLN A 109 -9.64 14.09 -6.77
N THR A 110 -9.69 15.07 -5.87
CA THR A 110 -9.61 14.84 -4.41
C THR A 110 -10.66 13.84 -3.91
N GLY A 111 -11.83 13.82 -4.52
CA GLY A 111 -12.92 12.88 -4.21
C GLY A 111 -12.61 11.40 -4.51
N SER A 112 -11.44 11.09 -5.09
CA SER A 112 -11.03 9.71 -5.38
C SER A 112 -10.03 9.14 -4.38
N TYR A 113 -9.42 9.99 -3.53
CA TYR A 113 -8.30 9.65 -2.66
C TYR A 113 -8.53 10.07 -1.21
N GLY A 114 -7.76 9.46 -0.30
CA GLY A 114 -7.52 10.06 1.00
C GLY A 114 -6.63 11.29 0.83
N ILE A 115 -7.07 12.44 1.33
CA ILE A 115 -6.34 13.72 1.22
C ILE A 115 -5.75 14.10 2.57
N VAL A 116 -4.48 14.47 2.58
CA VAL A 116 -3.75 14.82 3.79
C VAL A 116 -3.48 16.32 3.87
N GLU A 117 -3.50 16.83 5.09
CA GLU A 117 -2.94 18.13 5.44
C GLU A 117 -1.61 17.89 6.18
N VAL A 118 -0.60 18.65 5.83
CA VAL A 118 0.75 18.47 6.38
C VAL A 118 1.30 19.76 6.98
N GLU A 119 2.10 19.61 8.04
CA GLU A 119 2.99 20.66 8.54
C GLU A 119 4.43 20.35 8.17
N GLN A 120 5.20 21.36 7.84
CA GLN A 120 6.60 21.22 7.50
C GLN A 120 7.45 21.15 8.78
N LEU A 121 8.08 20.00 9.00
CA LEU A 121 9.18 19.86 9.96
C LEU A 121 10.53 20.12 9.26
N LYS A 122 11.61 20.18 10.03
CA LYS A 122 12.94 20.48 9.48
C LYS A 122 13.32 19.60 8.29
N ASN A 123 13.08 18.29 8.38
CA ASN A 123 13.49 17.32 7.36
C ASN A 123 12.32 16.50 6.79
N TYR A 124 11.10 16.67 7.32
CA TYR A 124 9.94 15.83 6.99
C TYR A 124 8.68 16.67 6.88
N GLN A 125 7.68 16.12 6.22
CA GLN A 125 6.31 16.62 6.28
C GLN A 125 5.52 15.71 7.22
N ARG A 126 5.00 16.26 8.33
CA ARG A 126 4.13 15.55 9.25
C ARG A 126 2.69 15.72 8.81
N ILE A 127 1.95 14.63 8.76
CA ILE A 127 0.51 14.65 8.53
C ILE A 127 -0.18 15.09 9.83
N ILE A 128 -1.00 16.12 9.74
CA ILE A 128 -1.79 16.66 10.87
C ILE A 128 -3.28 16.36 10.71
N ASN A 129 -3.73 16.08 9.48
CA ASN A 129 -5.11 15.70 9.18
C ASN A 129 -5.15 14.80 7.95
N ILE A 130 -6.14 13.90 7.89
CA ILE A 130 -6.42 13.05 6.74
C ILE A 130 -7.93 12.84 6.61
N VAL A 131 -8.46 12.99 5.39
CA VAL A 131 -9.88 12.86 5.07
C VAL A 131 -10.06 11.93 3.89
N GLU A 132 -10.92 10.92 4.02
CA GLU A 132 -11.23 9.99 2.94
C GLU A 132 -12.20 10.62 1.94
N LYS A 133 -11.78 10.68 0.67
CA LYS A 133 -12.59 11.11 -0.48
C LYS A 133 -13.41 12.38 -0.23
N PRO A 134 -12.79 13.47 0.23
CA PRO A 134 -13.51 14.71 0.46
C PRO A 134 -14.02 15.30 -0.85
N LYS A 135 -15.10 16.05 -0.80
CA LYS A 135 -15.48 16.89 -1.94
C LYS A 135 -14.38 17.93 -2.18
N PRO A 136 -14.17 18.38 -3.43
CA PRO A 136 -13.13 19.36 -3.74
C PRO A 136 -13.14 20.60 -2.85
N GLU A 137 -14.33 21.11 -2.51
CA GLU A 137 -14.53 22.28 -1.65
C GLU A 137 -14.27 22.02 -0.15
N GLU A 138 -14.22 20.74 0.26
CA GLU A 138 -14.01 20.31 1.66
C GLU A 138 -12.61 19.71 1.85
N ALA A 139 -11.85 19.51 0.76
CA ALA A 139 -10.52 18.91 0.80
C ALA A 139 -9.52 19.82 1.54
N PRO A 140 -8.79 19.31 2.55
CA PRO A 140 -7.84 20.11 3.31
C PRO A 140 -6.63 20.56 2.48
N SER A 141 -6.37 19.88 1.37
CA SER A 141 -5.31 20.16 0.39
C SER A 141 -5.60 19.41 -0.91
N ASN A 142 -4.61 19.35 -1.80
CA ASN A 142 -4.60 18.48 -2.97
C ASN A 142 -3.50 17.42 -2.91
N LEU A 143 -2.99 17.13 -1.70
CA LEU A 143 -1.99 16.09 -1.47
C LEU A 143 -2.68 14.76 -1.17
N ALA A 144 -2.70 13.88 -2.15
CA ALA A 144 -3.39 12.60 -2.13
C ALA A 144 -2.48 11.48 -1.60
N VAL A 145 -3.02 10.62 -0.75
CA VAL A 145 -2.36 9.37 -0.36
C VAL A 145 -2.51 8.38 -1.51
N VAL A 146 -1.41 7.80 -1.92
CA VAL A 146 -1.36 6.75 -2.93
C VAL A 146 -1.18 5.38 -2.27
N GLY A 147 -1.29 4.31 -3.02
CA GLY A 147 -1.30 2.92 -2.53
C GLY A 147 0.02 2.42 -1.94
N ARG A 148 0.73 3.24 -1.17
CA ARG A 148 2.00 2.92 -0.50
C ARG A 148 2.00 3.42 0.93
N TYR A 149 2.15 2.51 1.88
CA TYR A 149 2.16 2.83 3.31
C TYR A 149 3.27 2.06 4.02
N ILE A 150 3.87 2.64 5.02
CA ILE A 150 4.62 1.94 6.07
C ILE A 150 3.94 2.30 7.39
N LEU A 151 3.47 1.28 8.10
CA LEU A 151 2.66 1.45 9.29
C LEU A 151 3.29 0.71 10.46
N THR A 152 3.11 1.27 11.64
CA THR A 152 3.42 0.58 12.91
C THR A 152 2.29 -0.40 13.26
N PRO A 153 2.55 -1.44 14.06
CA PRO A 153 1.53 -2.41 14.46
C PRO A 153 0.38 -1.80 15.27
N ARG A 154 0.55 -0.61 15.85
CA ARG A 154 -0.53 0.13 16.54
C ARG A 154 -1.78 0.32 15.69
N ILE A 155 -1.63 0.37 14.36
CA ILE A 155 -2.76 0.50 13.44
C ILE A 155 -3.79 -0.63 13.62
N PHE A 156 -3.37 -1.84 13.98
CA PHE A 156 -4.27 -2.98 14.15
C PHE A 156 -5.25 -2.78 15.32
N ASP A 157 -4.78 -2.25 16.44
CA ASP A 157 -5.64 -1.95 17.60
C ASP A 157 -6.68 -0.88 17.23
N LEU A 158 -6.27 0.13 16.49
CA LEU A 158 -7.15 1.22 16.05
C LEU A 158 -8.20 0.73 15.06
N LEU A 159 -7.82 -0.10 14.08
CA LEU A 159 -8.73 -0.69 13.11
C LEU A 159 -9.74 -1.65 13.75
N THR A 160 -9.33 -2.42 14.77
CA THR A 160 -10.20 -3.36 15.49
C THR A 160 -11.39 -2.65 16.16
N ASN A 161 -11.16 -1.45 16.67
CA ASN A 161 -12.15 -0.65 17.40
C ASN A 161 -12.81 0.43 16.53
N LEU A 162 -12.58 0.41 15.21
CA LEU A 162 -13.13 1.40 14.31
C LEU A 162 -14.59 1.07 13.94
N PRO A 163 -15.53 1.99 14.09
CA PRO A 163 -16.88 1.79 13.55
C PRO A 163 -16.81 1.73 12.02
N ARG A 164 -17.77 1.07 11.41
CA ARG A 164 -17.91 1.07 9.95
C ARG A 164 -18.26 2.50 9.48
N GLY A 165 -17.47 3.01 8.55
CA GLY A 165 -17.63 4.33 7.96
C GLY A 165 -18.50 4.32 6.71
N ALA A 166 -18.21 5.21 5.77
CA ALA A 166 -18.91 5.34 4.51
C ALA A 166 -18.96 4.01 3.75
N GLY A 167 -20.13 3.65 3.21
CA GLY A 167 -20.33 2.38 2.52
C GLY A 167 -20.38 1.13 3.42
N GLY A 168 -20.34 1.28 4.75
CA GLY A 168 -20.29 0.17 5.71
C GLY A 168 -18.91 -0.48 5.81
N GLU A 169 -17.88 0.18 5.31
CA GLU A 169 -16.50 -0.29 5.26
C GLU A 169 -15.67 0.21 6.44
N ILE A 170 -14.63 -0.53 6.79
CA ILE A 170 -13.55 -0.10 7.69
C ILE A 170 -12.47 0.53 6.80
N GLN A 171 -12.43 1.86 6.78
CA GLN A 171 -11.47 2.61 5.97
C GLN A 171 -10.10 2.64 6.65
N LEU A 172 -9.03 2.37 5.88
CA LEU A 172 -7.67 2.51 6.41
C LEU A 172 -7.36 3.96 6.78
N THR A 173 -7.88 4.90 6.00
CA THR A 173 -7.77 6.34 6.22
C THR A 173 -8.31 6.77 7.58
N ASP A 174 -9.48 6.23 8.00
CA ASP A 174 -10.04 6.52 9.32
C ASP A 174 -9.18 5.94 10.46
N GLY A 175 -8.58 4.76 10.23
CA GLY A 175 -7.60 4.17 11.15
C GLY A 175 -6.37 5.05 11.31
N ILE A 176 -5.85 5.57 10.19
CA ILE A 176 -4.70 6.49 10.17
C ILE A 176 -5.07 7.81 10.83
N ALA A 177 -6.27 8.35 10.62
CA ALA A 177 -6.72 9.56 11.31
C ALA A 177 -6.61 9.40 12.84
N ARG A 178 -7.03 8.25 13.37
CA ARG A 178 -6.85 7.96 14.82
C ARG A 178 -5.39 7.75 15.22
N LEU A 179 -4.56 7.25 14.29
CA LEU A 179 -3.14 7.05 14.55
C LEU A 179 -2.43 8.38 14.81
N LEU A 180 -2.87 9.47 14.18
CA LEU A 180 -2.31 10.82 14.39
C LEU A 180 -2.41 11.30 15.84
N ASP A 181 -3.38 10.80 16.62
CA ASP A 181 -3.52 11.14 18.05
C ASP A 181 -2.48 10.45 18.93
N HIS A 182 -1.77 9.45 18.39
CA HIS A 182 -0.88 8.58 19.17
C HIS A 182 0.57 8.63 18.75
N GLU A 183 0.83 8.89 17.46
CA GLU A 183 2.19 8.91 16.92
C GLU A 183 2.29 9.84 15.70
N PHE A 184 3.51 10.20 15.34
CA PHE A 184 3.73 10.95 14.11
C PHE A 184 3.56 10.04 12.90
N VAL A 185 2.88 10.57 11.89
CA VAL A 185 2.77 9.97 10.57
C VAL A 185 3.35 10.95 9.56
N LEU A 186 4.27 10.48 8.73
CA LEU A 186 4.98 11.31 7.77
C LEU A 186 4.38 11.15 6.37
N ALA A 187 4.31 12.24 5.63
CA ALA A 187 4.04 12.24 4.21
C ALA A 187 5.37 12.20 3.44
N HIS A 188 5.49 11.31 2.48
CA HIS A 188 6.63 11.23 1.57
C HIS A 188 6.18 11.34 0.12
N ALA A 189 6.49 12.48 -0.51
CA ALA A 189 6.36 12.64 -1.94
C ALA A 189 7.54 11.91 -2.60
N PHE A 190 7.27 10.73 -3.17
CA PHE A 190 8.30 9.90 -3.80
C PHE A 190 8.78 10.51 -5.12
N ASP A 191 10.04 10.28 -5.44
CA ASP A 191 10.60 10.58 -6.75
C ASP A 191 10.23 9.43 -7.70
N GLY A 192 9.43 9.71 -8.73
CA GLY A 192 8.93 8.73 -9.67
C GLY A 192 7.62 9.14 -10.34
N LYS A 193 7.19 8.34 -11.31
CA LYS A 193 5.92 8.53 -12.01
C LYS A 193 4.93 7.45 -11.60
N ARG A 194 3.78 7.85 -11.08
CA ARG A 194 2.68 6.96 -10.72
C ARG A 194 1.75 6.73 -11.93
N TYR A 195 1.27 5.49 -12.04
CA TYR A 195 0.22 5.06 -12.95
C TYR A 195 -0.87 4.38 -12.12
N ASP A 196 -2.08 4.96 -12.14
CA ASP A 196 -3.26 4.39 -11.51
C ASP A 196 -3.88 3.34 -12.44
N CYS A 197 -3.58 2.07 -12.19
CA CYS A 197 -4.06 0.93 -12.97
C CYS A 197 -5.44 0.43 -12.50
N GLY A 198 -6.10 1.12 -11.58
CA GLY A 198 -7.47 0.82 -11.10
C GLY A 198 -8.53 1.08 -12.17
N SER A 199 -8.21 1.83 -13.22
CA SER A 199 -9.08 2.11 -14.35
C SER A 199 -8.44 1.72 -15.68
N LYS A 200 -9.27 1.47 -16.73
CA LYS A 200 -8.76 1.16 -18.08
C LYS A 200 -7.99 2.31 -18.72
N LEU A 201 -8.22 3.54 -18.29
CA LEU A 201 -7.53 4.72 -18.82
C LEU A 201 -6.21 4.99 -18.08
N GLY A 202 -6.08 4.47 -16.87
CA GLY A 202 -4.84 4.58 -16.08
C GLY A 202 -3.79 3.53 -16.47
N TYR A 203 -4.22 2.43 -17.05
CA TYR A 203 -3.35 1.37 -17.57
C TYR A 203 -2.91 1.70 -18.98
#